data_ae5be64e1d605ba85114350c0c21eb48
#
_entry.id   ae5be64e1d605ba85114350c0c21eb48
#
_cell.length_a   1.000
_cell.length_b   1.000
_cell.length_c   1.000
_cell.angle_alpha   90.00
_cell.angle_beta   90.00
_cell.angle_gamma   90.00
#
_symmetry.space_group_name_H-M   'P 1'
#
loop_
_entity.id
_entity.type
_entity.pdbx_description
1 polymer ?
#
loop_
_entity_poly.entity_id
_entity_poly.type
_entity_poly.pdbx_seq_one_letter_code
_entity_poly.pdbx_strand_id
1 'polypeptide(L)'
;MAESKPRQIRAAGGVVWRLRSSGQPQSELGPQSRLADMEFALVHRPRYQDWSLPKGKAKKRESSEQTALREVREETGLECKLGEELLTVQYLTPKGEEKTVRWWAMRVLKDHGFEPNEEVDRIFWVAFEELSGICAFSSDLEVVHSLSIYERDI
;
A
#
# COMPACT_ATOMS: atom_id res chain seq x y z
N MET A 1 -37.58 -9.43 14.79
CA MET A 1 -36.94 -8.23 14.26
C MET A 1 -35.69 -8.63 13.47
N ALA A 2 -35.60 -8.11 12.29
CA ALA A 2 -34.40 -8.35 11.51
C ALA A 2 -33.25 -7.49 12.05
N GLU A 3 -32.12 -8.12 12.31
CA GLU A 3 -30.91 -7.36 12.67
C GLU A 3 -30.42 -6.66 11.41
N SER A 4 -30.08 -5.37 11.54
CA SER A 4 -29.51 -4.64 10.44
C SER A 4 -28.09 -5.16 10.19
N LYS A 5 -27.78 -5.38 8.91
CA LYS A 5 -26.41 -5.77 8.55
C LYS A 5 -25.46 -4.61 8.81
N PRO A 6 -24.21 -4.91 9.23
CA PRO A 6 -23.21 -3.87 9.35
C PRO A 6 -23.02 -3.14 8.04
N ARG A 7 -22.73 -1.85 8.12
CA ARG A 7 -22.39 -1.08 6.94
C ARG A 7 -21.09 -1.62 6.33
N GLN A 8 -21.10 -1.75 5.02
CA GLN A 8 -19.94 -2.21 4.26
C GLN A 8 -19.15 -1.01 3.76
N ILE A 9 -17.85 -0.98 4.05
CA ILE A 9 -16.96 0.06 3.54
C ILE A 9 -15.94 -0.60 2.63
N ARG A 10 -15.85 -0.10 1.40
CA ARG A 10 -14.85 -0.53 0.43
C ARG A 10 -13.72 0.47 0.40
N ALA A 11 -12.49 -0.02 0.51
CA ALA A 11 -11.28 0.77 0.39
C ALA A 11 -10.27 0.02 -0.47
N ALA A 12 -9.29 0.72 -0.95
CA ALA A 12 -8.23 0.12 -1.75
C ALA A 12 -6.95 0.93 -1.63
N GLY A 13 -5.83 0.29 -1.85
CA GLY A 13 -4.55 0.95 -1.78
C GLY A 13 -3.47 0.21 -2.53
N GLY A 14 -2.25 0.66 -2.40
CA GLY A 14 -1.15 0.13 -3.16
C GLY A 14 0.10 -0.12 -2.34
N VAL A 15 0.79 -1.19 -2.71
CA VAL A 15 2.16 -1.44 -2.30
C VAL A 15 3.03 -0.94 -3.44
N VAL A 16 3.46 0.32 -3.32
CA VAL A 16 4.30 0.96 -4.33
C VAL A 16 5.74 0.60 -4.01
N TRP A 17 6.38 -0.09 -4.93
CA TRP A 17 7.74 -0.56 -4.70
C TRP A 17 8.68 -0.08 -5.80
N ARG A 18 9.94 0.01 -5.43
CA ARG A 18 11.03 0.29 -6.36
C ARG A 18 12.28 -0.42 -5.87
N LEU A 19 13.26 -0.57 -6.73
CA LEU A 19 14.53 -1.14 -6.35
C LEU A 19 15.36 -0.11 -5.58
N ARG A 20 16.08 -0.58 -4.57
CA ARG A 20 16.95 0.28 -3.78
C ARG A 20 18.14 0.76 -4.62
N SER A 21 18.60 1.97 -4.33
CA SER A 21 19.74 2.58 -5.01
C SER A 21 21.06 2.11 -4.39
N SER A 22 21.22 0.81 -4.18
CA SER A 22 22.40 0.28 -3.51
C SER A 22 23.62 0.10 -4.44
N GLY A 23 23.42 0.21 -5.74
CA GLY A 23 24.46 0.01 -6.70
C GLY A 23 24.77 -1.44 -7.05
N GLN A 24 24.11 -2.40 -6.43
CA GLN A 24 24.29 -3.80 -6.74
C GLN A 24 23.44 -4.23 -7.93
N PRO A 25 24.02 -4.96 -8.89
CA PRO A 25 23.22 -5.49 -9.99
C PRO A 25 22.18 -6.48 -9.50
N GLN A 26 20.96 -6.27 -9.90
CA GLN A 26 19.83 -7.09 -9.46
C GLN A 26 19.93 -8.53 -9.96
N SER A 27 20.51 -8.72 -11.12
CA SER A 27 20.65 -10.04 -11.73
C SER A 27 21.53 -11.00 -10.93
N GLU A 28 22.34 -10.47 -10.02
CA GLU A 28 23.23 -11.29 -9.20
C GLU A 28 22.52 -11.83 -7.96
N LEU A 29 21.30 -11.40 -7.72
CA LEU A 29 20.56 -11.73 -6.50
C LEU A 29 19.58 -12.86 -6.77
N GLY A 30 19.50 -13.79 -5.83
CA GLY A 30 18.54 -14.86 -5.92
C GLY A 30 17.10 -14.39 -5.68
N PRO A 31 16.10 -15.24 -6.00
CA PRO A 31 14.71 -14.85 -5.85
C PRO A 31 14.33 -14.40 -4.45
N GLN A 32 14.83 -15.07 -3.42
CA GLN A 32 14.51 -14.74 -2.04
C GLN A 32 15.16 -13.45 -1.57
N SER A 33 16.11 -12.92 -2.33
CA SER A 33 16.76 -11.64 -2.00
C SER A 33 15.99 -10.45 -2.55
N ARG A 34 14.99 -10.67 -3.38
CA ARG A 34 14.29 -9.58 -4.06
C ARG A 34 13.59 -8.61 -3.14
N LEU A 35 12.93 -9.11 -2.10
CA LEU A 35 12.31 -8.22 -1.12
C LEU A 35 13.35 -7.33 -0.45
N ALA A 36 14.53 -7.89 -0.14
CA ALA A 36 15.61 -7.12 0.47
C ALA A 36 16.16 -6.02 -0.44
N ASP A 37 15.95 -6.15 -1.75
CA ASP A 37 16.41 -5.17 -2.73
C ASP A 37 15.37 -4.10 -3.02
N MET A 38 14.21 -4.22 -2.42
CA MET A 38 13.10 -3.32 -2.65
C MET A 38 12.97 -2.33 -1.50
N GLU A 39 12.42 -1.18 -1.84
CA GLU A 39 11.90 -0.27 -0.84
C GLU A 39 10.46 0.10 -1.22
N PHE A 40 9.70 0.47 -0.21
CA PHE A 40 8.26 0.63 -0.31
C PHE A 40 7.86 2.02 0.17
N ALA A 41 6.89 2.61 -0.50
CA ALA A 41 6.39 3.93 -0.12
C ALA A 41 5.42 3.80 1.06
N LEU A 42 5.75 4.46 2.16
CA LEU A 42 4.88 4.60 3.32
C LEU A 42 4.50 6.06 3.49
N VAL A 43 3.31 6.28 4.01
CA VAL A 43 2.80 7.62 4.29
C VAL A 43 2.63 7.81 5.79
N HIS A 44 2.94 9.02 6.26
CA HIS A 44 2.73 9.40 7.65
C HIS A 44 1.37 10.11 7.78
N ARG A 45 0.56 9.64 8.73
CA ARG A 45 -0.76 10.18 8.99
C ARG A 45 -0.72 11.04 10.25
N PRO A 46 -0.69 12.38 10.12
CA PRO A 46 -0.51 13.24 11.29
C PRO A 46 -1.62 13.09 12.33
N ARG A 47 -2.84 12.81 11.90
CA ARG A 47 -3.97 12.62 12.81
C ARG A 47 -3.75 11.44 13.75
N TYR A 48 -3.07 10.38 13.27
CA TYR A 48 -2.85 9.16 14.04
C TYR A 48 -1.40 9.01 14.50
N GLN A 49 -0.51 9.90 14.05
CA GLN A 49 0.92 9.85 14.36
C GLN A 49 1.51 8.48 14.02
N ASP A 50 1.17 7.95 12.84
CA ASP A 50 1.64 6.64 12.42
C ASP A 50 2.02 6.59 10.94
N TRP A 51 2.64 5.49 10.55
CA TRP A 51 3.03 5.19 9.18
C TRP A 51 2.24 4.01 8.64
N SER A 52 1.79 4.10 7.42
CA SER A 52 1.02 3.04 6.79
C SER A 52 1.24 3.02 5.29
N LEU A 53 0.79 1.93 4.66
CA LEU A 53 0.68 1.88 3.21
C LEU A 53 -0.42 2.86 2.76
N PRO A 54 -0.25 3.50 1.59
CA PRO A 54 -1.27 4.45 1.10
C PRO A 54 -2.55 3.73 0.69
N LYS A 55 -3.69 4.22 1.16
CA LYS A 55 -5.01 3.66 0.87
C LYS A 55 -6.10 4.67 1.18
N GLY A 56 -7.29 4.39 0.67
CA GLY A 56 -8.45 5.19 1.04
C GLY A 56 -9.75 4.57 0.57
N LYS A 57 -10.85 5.22 0.91
CA LYS A 57 -12.19 4.73 0.64
C LYS A 57 -12.58 4.93 -0.82
N ALA A 58 -13.30 3.95 -1.36
CA ALA A 58 -13.82 4.03 -2.71
C ALA A 58 -14.91 5.10 -2.80
N LYS A 59 -14.91 5.81 -3.90
CA LYS A 59 -16.01 6.70 -4.25
C LYS A 59 -17.13 5.88 -4.88
N LYS A 60 -18.33 6.44 -4.86
CA LYS A 60 -19.48 5.80 -5.47
C LYS A 60 -19.19 5.54 -6.96
N ARG A 61 -19.45 4.32 -7.41
CA ARG A 61 -19.22 3.88 -8.79
C ARG A 61 -17.76 3.77 -9.21
N GLU A 62 -16.87 3.89 -8.27
CA GLU A 62 -15.45 3.71 -8.52
C GLU A 62 -15.10 2.23 -8.32
N SER A 63 -14.33 1.65 -9.25
CA SER A 63 -13.81 0.30 -9.06
C SER A 63 -12.72 0.32 -8.00
N SER A 64 -12.45 -0.83 -7.41
CA SER A 64 -11.37 -0.92 -6.42
C SER A 64 -10.01 -0.60 -7.03
N GLU A 65 -9.78 -0.99 -8.28
CA GLU A 65 -8.55 -0.66 -9.00
C GLU A 65 -8.40 0.84 -9.18
N GLN A 66 -9.48 1.52 -9.58
CA GLN A 66 -9.49 2.97 -9.72
C GLN A 66 -9.23 3.66 -8.38
N THR A 67 -9.85 3.15 -7.32
CA THR A 67 -9.66 3.67 -5.97
C THR A 67 -8.20 3.56 -5.56
N ALA A 68 -7.59 2.39 -5.77
CA ALA A 68 -6.20 2.16 -5.40
C ALA A 68 -5.26 3.14 -6.11
N LEU A 69 -5.41 3.29 -7.41
CA LEU A 69 -4.57 4.21 -8.19
C LEU A 69 -4.79 5.66 -7.77
N ARG A 70 -6.03 6.06 -7.56
CA ARG A 70 -6.36 7.44 -7.16
C ARG A 70 -5.83 7.76 -5.77
N GLU A 71 -6.06 6.87 -4.80
CA GLU A 71 -5.63 7.12 -3.43
C GLU A 71 -4.10 7.16 -3.31
N VAL A 72 -3.41 6.27 -4.02
CA VAL A 72 -1.95 6.32 -4.04
C VAL A 72 -1.46 7.65 -4.58
N ARG A 73 -2.06 8.12 -5.67
CA ARG A 73 -1.66 9.40 -6.26
C ARG A 73 -1.96 10.58 -5.34
N GLU A 74 -3.14 10.59 -4.71
CA GLU A 74 -3.51 11.65 -3.77
C GLU A 74 -2.58 11.71 -2.56
N GLU A 75 -2.17 10.55 -2.05
CA GLU A 75 -1.37 10.49 -0.83
C GLU A 75 0.13 10.60 -1.07
N THR A 76 0.61 10.23 -2.25
CA THR A 76 2.06 10.18 -2.52
C THR A 76 2.51 11.08 -3.67
N GLY A 77 1.61 11.52 -4.52
CA GLY A 77 1.98 12.22 -5.75
C GLY A 77 2.47 11.30 -6.84
N LEU A 78 2.39 10.00 -6.65
CA LEU A 78 2.90 9.02 -7.60
C LEU A 78 1.79 8.49 -8.50
N GLU A 79 1.99 8.63 -9.79
CA GLU A 79 1.15 7.99 -10.80
C GLU A 79 1.74 6.63 -11.09
N CYS A 80 0.95 5.58 -10.87
CA CYS A 80 1.45 4.22 -10.87
C CYS A 80 0.78 3.34 -11.91
N LYS A 81 1.47 2.27 -12.27
CA LYS A 81 0.93 1.18 -13.05
C LYS A 81 0.47 0.08 -12.09
N LEU A 82 -0.75 -0.39 -12.29
CA LEU A 82 -1.33 -1.46 -11.49
C LEU A 82 -0.64 -2.79 -11.79
N GLY A 83 -0.19 -3.46 -10.76
CA GLY A 83 0.41 -4.79 -10.85
C GLY A 83 -0.54 -5.87 -10.36
N GLU A 84 0.01 -6.91 -9.72
CA GLU A 84 -0.82 -8.01 -9.21
C GLU A 84 -1.65 -7.58 -8.01
N GLU A 85 -2.82 -8.19 -7.88
CA GLU A 85 -3.63 -8.00 -6.69
C GLU A 85 -3.03 -8.83 -5.55
N LEU A 86 -2.93 -8.20 -4.38
CA LEU A 86 -2.33 -8.78 -3.19
C LEU A 86 -3.42 -9.22 -2.21
N LEU A 87 -3.01 -9.54 -0.98
CA LEU A 87 -3.92 -10.00 0.06
C LEU A 87 -5.01 -8.96 0.34
N THR A 88 -6.26 -9.42 0.39
CA THR A 88 -7.39 -8.60 0.82
C THR A 88 -7.47 -8.62 2.35
N VAL A 89 -7.65 -7.46 2.96
CA VAL A 89 -7.75 -7.31 4.40
C VAL A 89 -9.18 -6.91 4.77
N GLN A 90 -9.75 -7.62 5.74
CA GLN A 90 -11.09 -7.33 6.24
C GLN A 90 -11.05 -7.16 7.75
N TYR A 91 -11.73 -6.16 8.25
CA TYR A 91 -11.82 -5.93 9.69
C TYR A 91 -13.06 -5.10 10.04
N LEU A 92 -13.42 -5.13 11.31
CA LEU A 92 -14.48 -4.27 11.84
C LEU A 92 -13.85 -2.96 12.32
N THR A 93 -14.47 -1.85 11.95
CA THR A 93 -14.05 -0.54 12.45
C THR A 93 -14.55 -0.36 13.88
N PRO A 94 -14.02 0.63 14.62
CA PRO A 94 -14.54 0.93 15.96
C PRO A 94 -16.04 1.23 16.00
N LYS A 95 -16.61 1.66 14.87
CA LYS A 95 -18.06 1.92 14.76
C LYS A 95 -18.86 0.68 14.40
N GLY A 96 -18.23 -0.48 14.29
CA GLY A 96 -18.89 -1.72 13.91
C GLY A 96 -19.15 -1.89 12.43
N GLU A 97 -18.51 -1.10 11.60
CA GLU A 97 -18.63 -1.22 10.14
C GLU A 97 -17.67 -2.30 9.64
N GLU A 98 -18.09 -3.06 8.65
CA GLU A 98 -17.21 -4.04 8.00
C GLU A 98 -16.41 -3.35 6.90
N LYS A 99 -15.10 -3.32 7.05
CA LYS A 99 -14.22 -2.67 6.07
C LYS A 99 -13.41 -3.72 5.33
N THR A 100 -13.44 -3.62 4.01
CA THR A 100 -12.64 -4.47 3.12
C THR A 100 -11.66 -3.57 2.38
N VAL A 101 -10.38 -3.90 2.48
CA VAL A 101 -9.32 -3.16 1.79
C VAL A 101 -8.67 -4.11 0.78
N ARG A 102 -8.73 -3.73 -0.49
CA ARG A 102 -8.07 -4.48 -1.56
C ARG A 102 -6.78 -3.76 -1.92
N TRP A 103 -5.73 -4.54 -2.16
CA TRP A 103 -4.38 -4.03 -2.35
C TRP A 103 -3.78 -4.53 -3.66
N TRP A 104 -2.99 -3.67 -4.30
CA TRP A 104 -2.26 -4.04 -5.52
C TRP A 104 -0.81 -3.63 -5.41
N ALA A 105 0.08 -4.46 -5.96
CA ALA A 105 1.45 -4.05 -6.19
C ALA A 105 1.45 -2.98 -7.29
N MET A 106 2.29 -1.97 -7.13
CA MET A 106 2.35 -0.86 -8.09
C MET A 106 3.76 -0.44 -8.40
N ARG A 107 3.98 -0.05 -9.65
CA ARG A 107 5.23 0.56 -10.11
C ARG A 107 4.98 2.02 -10.49
N VAL A 108 5.95 2.87 -10.20
CA VAL A 108 5.83 4.29 -10.51
C VAL A 108 6.01 4.51 -12.01
N LEU A 109 5.04 5.19 -12.63
CA LEU A 109 5.13 5.65 -14.01
C LEU A 109 5.66 7.08 -14.06
N LYS A 110 5.16 7.94 -13.14
CA LYS A 110 5.56 9.33 -13.08
C LYS A 110 5.41 9.86 -11.66
N ASP A 111 6.40 10.58 -11.20
CA ASP A 111 6.37 11.26 -9.92
C ASP A 111 5.95 12.72 -10.16
N HIS A 112 4.75 13.07 -9.72
CA HIS A 112 4.21 14.43 -9.86
C HIS A 112 4.61 15.33 -8.69
N GLY A 113 5.33 14.79 -7.71
CA GLY A 113 5.72 15.51 -6.52
C GLY A 113 4.73 15.34 -5.39
N PHE A 114 5.28 15.12 -4.19
CA PHE A 114 4.47 14.96 -2.99
C PHE A 114 4.04 16.32 -2.46
N GLU A 115 2.75 16.46 -2.14
CA GLU A 115 2.21 17.65 -1.50
C GLU A 115 1.55 17.25 -0.18
N PRO A 116 2.06 17.75 0.96
CA PRO A 116 1.44 17.45 2.25
C PRO A 116 0.01 17.97 2.34
N ASN A 117 -0.82 17.24 3.05
CA ASN A 117 -2.19 17.65 3.34
C ASN A 117 -2.59 17.20 4.74
N GLU A 118 -3.87 17.37 5.09
CA GLU A 118 -4.35 17.03 6.43
C GLU A 118 -4.31 15.53 6.72
N GLU A 119 -4.40 14.70 5.69
CA GLU A 119 -4.42 13.25 5.85
C GLU A 119 -3.02 12.64 5.85
N VAL A 120 -2.12 13.20 5.02
CA VAL A 120 -0.76 12.70 4.85
C VAL A 120 0.19 13.88 4.79
N ASP A 121 1.15 13.93 5.71
CA ASP A 121 2.11 15.03 5.77
C ASP A 121 3.52 14.65 5.37
N ARG A 122 3.83 13.36 5.26
CA ARG A 122 5.16 12.89 4.85
C ARG A 122 5.06 11.57 4.10
N ILE A 123 6.04 11.34 3.24
CA ILE A 123 6.21 10.08 2.52
C ILE A 123 7.68 9.65 2.69
N PHE A 124 7.89 8.35 2.96
CA PHE A 124 9.22 7.75 3.02
C PHE A 124 9.25 6.48 2.19
N TRP A 125 10.40 6.26 1.57
CA TRP A 125 10.70 4.96 0.97
C TRP A 125 11.48 4.15 2.01
N VAL A 126 10.94 3.00 2.36
CA VAL A 126 11.41 2.20 3.47
C VAL A 126 11.85 0.83 2.96
N ALA A 127 13.02 0.39 3.37
CA ALA A 127 13.52 -0.93 3.00
C ALA A 127 12.68 -2.03 3.64
N PHE A 128 12.64 -3.19 3.00
CA PHE A 128 11.82 -4.30 3.48
C PHE A 128 12.08 -4.64 4.95
N GLU A 129 13.35 -4.74 5.35
CA GLU A 129 13.71 -5.12 6.71
C GLU A 129 13.33 -4.07 7.78
N GLU A 130 13.04 -2.84 7.36
CA GLU A 130 12.65 -1.77 8.28
C GLU A 130 11.15 -1.67 8.49
N LEU A 131 10.36 -2.33 7.62
CA LEU A 131 8.89 -2.20 7.65
C LEU A 131 8.30 -2.59 8.99
N SER A 132 8.76 -3.68 9.59
CA SER A 132 8.19 -4.18 10.85
C SER A 132 8.35 -3.22 12.01
N GLY A 133 9.37 -2.36 11.96
CA GLY A 133 9.60 -1.36 13.01
C GLY A 133 8.89 -0.04 12.77
N ILE A 134 8.32 0.16 11.60
CA ILE A 134 7.73 1.45 11.19
C ILE A 134 6.23 1.36 10.96
N CYS A 135 5.75 0.29 10.30
CA CYS A 135 4.32 0.14 9.99
C CYS A 135 3.48 0.02 11.25
N ALA A 136 2.41 0.81 11.31
CA ALA A 136 1.48 0.79 12.44
C ALA A 136 0.64 -0.48 12.50
N PHE A 137 0.41 -1.12 11.33
CA PHE A 137 -0.50 -2.25 11.24
C PHE A 137 0.23 -3.51 10.78
N SER A 138 0.04 -4.60 11.54
CA SER A 138 0.58 -5.90 11.12
C SER A 138 -0.02 -6.37 9.78
N SER A 139 -1.25 -5.97 9.49
CA SER A 139 -1.88 -6.29 8.21
C SER A 139 -1.14 -5.70 7.03
N ASP A 140 -0.53 -4.52 7.18
CA ASP A 140 0.29 -3.94 6.12
C ASP A 140 1.49 -4.83 5.81
N LEU A 141 2.11 -5.40 6.84
CA LEU A 141 3.22 -6.34 6.67
C LEU A 141 2.77 -7.60 5.92
N GLU A 142 1.60 -8.11 6.28
CA GLU A 142 1.05 -9.30 5.62
C GLU A 142 0.78 -9.03 4.15
N VAL A 143 0.29 -7.83 3.82
CA VAL A 143 0.05 -7.44 2.43
C VAL A 143 1.36 -7.40 1.65
N VAL A 144 2.40 -6.79 2.21
CA VAL A 144 3.71 -6.75 1.54
C VAL A 144 4.26 -8.16 1.35
N HIS A 145 4.13 -9.01 2.36
CA HIS A 145 4.58 -10.41 2.26
C HIS A 145 3.81 -11.21 1.21
N SER A 146 2.63 -10.77 0.81
CA SER A 146 1.86 -11.46 -0.22
C SER A 146 2.34 -11.17 -1.65
N LEU A 147 3.33 -10.27 -1.81
CA LEU A 147 3.96 -10.04 -3.11
C LEU A 147 4.59 -11.33 -3.62
N SER A 148 4.20 -11.74 -4.81
CA SER A 148 4.79 -12.92 -5.44
C SER A 148 5.73 -12.56 -6.57
N ILE A 149 5.77 -11.29 -6.96
CA ILE A 149 6.62 -10.80 -8.04
C ILE A 149 8.11 -11.09 -7.77
N TYR A 150 8.51 -11.05 -6.50
CA TYR A 150 9.89 -11.33 -6.13
C TYR A 150 10.27 -12.79 -6.32
N GLU A 151 9.29 -13.66 -6.49
CA GLU A 151 9.53 -15.09 -6.72
C GLU A 151 9.51 -15.47 -8.19
N ARG A 152 8.75 -14.73 -8.99
CA ARG A 152 8.43 -15.14 -10.35
C ARG A 152 9.08 -14.34 -11.45
N ASP A 153 9.34 -13.08 -11.22
CA ASP A 153 9.89 -12.20 -12.26
C ASP A 153 11.39 -12.29 -12.28
N ILE A 154 11.82 -13.39 -12.72
CA ILE A 154 13.21 -13.73 -12.71
C ILE A 154 13.74 -13.69 -14.13
#